data_1db89612564251cdcf6b2e50aa268e86
#
_entry.id   1db89612564251cdcf6b2e50aa268e86
#
_cell.length_a   1.000
_cell.length_b   1.000
_cell.length_c   1.000
_cell.angle_alpha   90.00
_cell.angle_beta   90.00
_cell.angle_gamma   90.00
#
_symmetry.space_group_name_H-M   'P 1'
#
loop_
_entity.id
_entity.type
_entity.pdbx_description
1 polymer ?
#
loop_
_entity_poly.entity_id
_entity_poly.type
_entity_poly.pdbx_seq_one_letter_code
_entity_poly.pdbx_strand_id
1 'polypeptide(L)'
;CMSVRIEHDTFGEIEVPGDKFWGAQTERSKRNFPVGKERIPIEVVYGFAQLKRGAALANNELGKLSDEKKDAIVYACDRILKGELDEHFPLVVWQTGSGTQSNMNVNEVVSYVANEYLKEHNSDEMIHPNDDVNKSQSSNDTFPTAMHVALYHEVETKLEPALKNLRNTLKEKEDQYQSILSLIHI
;
A
#
# COMPACT_ATOMS: atom_id res chain seq x y z
N CYS A 1 -11.59 20.87 -18.73
CA CYS A 1 -12.41 19.70 -18.46
C CYS A 1 -11.47 18.62 -17.96
N MET A 2 -11.72 18.09 -16.75
CA MET A 2 -11.00 16.89 -16.32
C MET A 2 -11.44 15.75 -17.23
N SER A 3 -10.48 15.00 -17.77
CA SER A 3 -10.78 13.78 -18.54
C SER A 3 -11.42 12.75 -17.60
N VAL A 4 -12.40 12.03 -18.11
CA VAL A 4 -13.10 10.97 -17.38
C VAL A 4 -12.84 9.66 -18.12
N ARG A 5 -12.61 8.59 -17.36
CA ARG A 5 -12.45 7.22 -17.85
C ARG A 5 -13.63 6.39 -17.35
N ILE A 6 -14.16 5.53 -18.20
CA ILE A 6 -15.21 4.56 -17.82
C ILE A 6 -14.54 3.27 -17.39
N GLU A 7 -14.85 2.85 -16.19
CA GLU A 7 -14.44 1.57 -15.62
C GLU A 7 -15.65 0.66 -15.41
N HIS A 8 -15.42 -0.64 -15.37
CA HIS A 8 -16.47 -1.65 -15.25
C HIS A 8 -16.18 -2.59 -14.07
N ASP A 9 -17.24 -2.95 -13.36
CA ASP A 9 -17.24 -4.05 -12.41
C ASP A 9 -18.56 -4.85 -12.52
N THR A 10 -18.80 -5.77 -11.60
CA THR A 10 -20.02 -6.58 -11.56
C THR A 10 -21.30 -5.77 -11.35
N PHE A 11 -21.20 -4.53 -10.90
CA PHE A 11 -22.32 -3.60 -10.70
C PHE A 11 -22.55 -2.67 -11.90
N GLY A 12 -21.74 -2.78 -12.95
CA GLY A 12 -21.83 -2.01 -14.18
C GLY A 12 -20.77 -0.91 -14.31
N GLU A 13 -21.07 0.05 -15.18
CA GLU A 13 -20.16 1.14 -15.51
C GLU A 13 -20.10 2.20 -14.40
N ILE A 14 -18.94 2.80 -14.24
CA ILE A 14 -18.72 3.94 -13.35
C ILE A 14 -17.65 4.88 -13.94
N GLU A 15 -17.88 6.18 -13.80
CA GLU A 15 -16.92 7.20 -14.18
C GLU A 15 -15.84 7.36 -13.11
N VAL A 16 -14.57 7.31 -13.53
CA VAL A 16 -13.38 7.53 -12.71
C VAL A 16 -12.59 8.71 -13.28
N PRO A 17 -12.01 9.61 -12.47
CA PRO A 17 -11.15 10.66 -12.99
C PRO A 17 -10.02 10.09 -13.84
N GLY A 18 -9.81 10.65 -15.04
CA GLY A 18 -8.88 10.11 -16.02
C GLY A 18 -7.40 10.19 -15.63
N ASP A 19 -7.09 11.08 -14.69
CA ASP A 19 -5.73 11.24 -14.10
C ASP A 19 -5.46 10.31 -12.92
N LYS A 20 -6.43 9.50 -12.50
CA LYS A 20 -6.31 8.59 -11.37
C LYS A 20 -6.22 7.14 -11.82
N PHE A 21 -5.45 6.33 -11.08
CA PHE A 21 -5.12 4.96 -11.45
C PHE A 21 -5.98 3.91 -10.75
N TRP A 22 -6.85 4.33 -9.81
CA TRP A 22 -7.82 3.42 -9.22
C TRP A 22 -8.94 3.08 -10.21
N GLY A 23 -9.64 1.98 -9.97
CA GLY A 23 -10.71 1.47 -10.81
C GLY A 23 -12.11 1.65 -10.21
N ALA A 24 -13.04 0.82 -10.70
CA ALA A 24 -14.45 0.90 -10.37
C ALA A 24 -14.73 0.66 -8.89
N GLN A 25 -14.11 -0.32 -8.27
CA GLN A 25 -14.38 -0.68 -6.87
C GLN A 25 -13.95 0.42 -5.90
N THR A 26 -12.79 1.01 -6.12
CA THR A 26 -12.31 2.15 -5.32
C THR A 26 -13.21 3.36 -5.50
N GLU A 27 -13.63 3.68 -6.70
CA GLU A 27 -14.53 4.81 -6.94
C GLU A 27 -15.90 4.60 -6.27
N ARG A 28 -16.45 3.37 -6.30
CA ARG A 28 -17.71 3.05 -5.56
C ARG A 28 -17.53 3.20 -4.07
N SER A 29 -16.43 2.70 -3.51
CA SER A 29 -16.11 2.86 -2.09
C SER A 29 -16.06 4.32 -1.68
N LYS A 30 -15.36 5.14 -2.45
CA LYS A 30 -15.25 6.57 -2.23
C LYS A 30 -16.61 7.29 -2.25
N ARG A 31 -17.51 6.87 -3.15
CA ARG A 31 -18.87 7.44 -3.23
C ARG A 31 -19.78 6.94 -2.12
N ASN A 32 -19.64 5.68 -1.72
CA ASN A 32 -20.48 5.05 -0.69
C ASN A 32 -20.09 5.46 0.73
N PHE A 33 -18.84 5.83 0.97
CA PHE A 33 -18.30 6.15 2.29
C PHE A 33 -17.68 7.55 2.34
N PRO A 34 -18.45 8.62 2.08
CA PRO A 34 -17.98 10.00 2.23
C PRO A 34 -18.00 10.42 3.72
N VAL A 35 -17.39 9.61 4.60
CA VAL A 35 -17.44 9.75 6.07
C VAL A 35 -16.05 10.01 6.60
N GLY A 36 -15.90 11.09 7.38
CA GLY A 36 -14.61 11.46 7.97
C GLY A 36 -13.63 12.03 6.94
N LYS A 37 -12.41 12.28 7.41
CA LYS A 37 -11.31 12.83 6.60
C LYS A 37 -10.05 11.97 6.70
N GLU A 38 -10.00 11.10 7.69
CA GLU A 38 -8.87 10.24 7.98
C GLU A 38 -8.75 9.17 6.90
N ARG A 39 -7.64 9.20 6.18
CA ARG A 39 -7.34 8.21 5.14
C ARG A 39 -6.62 7.01 5.75
N ILE A 40 -6.68 5.89 5.04
CA ILE A 40 -5.82 4.74 5.35
C ILE A 40 -4.36 5.23 5.35
N PRO A 41 -3.59 4.97 6.41
CA PRO A 41 -2.18 5.34 6.46
C PRO A 41 -1.42 4.79 5.25
N ILE A 42 -0.59 5.64 4.64
CA ILE A 42 0.14 5.25 3.42
C ILE A 42 1.10 4.09 3.69
N GLU A 43 1.58 3.96 4.91
CA GLU A 43 2.44 2.86 5.34
C GLU A 43 1.72 1.50 5.19
N VAL A 44 0.41 1.45 5.40
CA VAL A 44 -0.41 0.24 5.15
C VAL A 44 -0.46 -0.07 3.66
N VAL A 45 -0.56 0.93 2.80
CA VAL A 45 -0.49 0.77 1.34
C VAL A 45 0.88 0.20 0.94
N TYR A 46 1.96 0.70 1.54
CA TYR A 46 3.31 0.15 1.32
C TYR A 46 3.42 -1.30 1.82
N GLY A 47 2.80 -1.62 2.95
CA GLY A 47 2.68 -3.00 3.43
C GLY A 47 1.96 -3.91 2.42
N PHE A 48 0.87 -3.44 1.83
CA PHE A 48 0.20 -4.14 0.73
C PHE A 48 1.10 -4.31 -0.49
N ALA A 49 1.82 -3.27 -0.90
CA ALA A 49 2.71 -3.35 -2.06
C ALA A 49 3.81 -4.39 -1.87
N GLN A 50 4.41 -4.47 -0.68
CA GLN A 50 5.38 -5.53 -0.35
C GLN A 50 4.75 -6.92 -0.41
N LEU A 51 3.55 -7.10 0.14
CA LEU A 51 2.82 -8.36 0.11
C LEU A 51 2.49 -8.77 -1.34
N LYS A 52 1.92 -7.86 -2.14
CA LYS A 52 1.56 -8.15 -3.55
C LYS A 52 2.79 -8.48 -4.40
N ARG A 53 3.90 -7.78 -4.15
CA ARG A 53 5.19 -8.08 -4.79
C ARG A 53 5.66 -9.50 -4.46
N GLY A 54 5.63 -9.87 -3.18
CA GLY A 54 5.98 -11.24 -2.73
C GLY A 54 5.05 -12.29 -3.31
N ALA A 55 3.73 -12.02 -3.34
CA ALA A 55 2.74 -12.92 -3.91
C ALA A 55 2.94 -13.14 -5.42
N ALA A 56 3.28 -12.08 -6.17
CA ALA A 56 3.58 -12.20 -7.61
C ALA A 56 4.80 -13.12 -7.87
N LEU A 57 5.87 -12.95 -7.08
CA LEU A 57 7.06 -13.80 -7.16
C LEU A 57 6.71 -15.27 -6.84
N ALA A 58 6.00 -15.52 -5.74
CA ALA A 58 5.61 -16.87 -5.34
C ALA A 58 4.67 -17.54 -6.35
N ASN A 59 3.67 -16.81 -6.87
CA ASN A 59 2.76 -17.34 -7.89
C ASN A 59 3.49 -17.65 -9.21
N ASN A 60 4.51 -16.89 -9.56
CA ASN A 60 5.36 -17.17 -10.72
C ASN A 60 6.18 -18.45 -10.49
N GLU A 61 6.86 -18.59 -9.36
CA GLU A 61 7.62 -19.81 -9.02
C GLU A 61 6.74 -21.08 -9.03
N LEU A 62 5.47 -20.93 -8.63
CA LEU A 62 4.47 -22.00 -8.66
C LEU A 62 3.85 -22.24 -10.04
N GLY A 63 4.29 -21.53 -11.06
CA GLY A 63 3.76 -21.64 -12.43
C GLY A 63 2.35 -21.11 -12.62
N LYS A 64 1.84 -20.28 -11.69
CA LYS A 64 0.48 -19.70 -11.73
C LYS A 64 0.41 -18.33 -12.37
N LEU A 65 1.53 -17.68 -12.58
CA LEU A 65 1.67 -16.35 -13.15
C LEU A 65 2.83 -16.34 -14.13
N SER A 66 2.63 -15.77 -15.34
CA SER A 66 3.70 -15.66 -16.34
C SER A 66 4.81 -14.72 -15.89
N ASP A 67 6.01 -14.85 -16.50
CA ASP A 67 7.14 -13.96 -16.21
C ASP A 67 6.80 -12.49 -16.51
N GLU A 68 6.13 -12.22 -17.64
CA GLU A 68 5.75 -10.88 -18.05
C GLU A 68 4.78 -10.24 -17.03
N LYS A 69 3.76 -10.98 -16.60
CA LYS A 69 2.81 -10.50 -15.58
C LYS A 69 3.49 -10.27 -14.23
N LYS A 70 4.36 -11.18 -13.81
CA LYS A 70 5.14 -11.03 -12.57
C LYS A 70 6.00 -9.76 -12.63
N ASP A 71 6.75 -9.55 -13.72
CA ASP A 71 7.62 -8.37 -13.85
C ASP A 71 6.83 -7.07 -13.84
N ALA A 72 5.69 -7.03 -14.53
CA ALA A 72 4.81 -5.88 -14.55
C ALA A 72 4.21 -5.56 -13.16
N ILE A 73 3.77 -6.58 -12.41
CA ILE A 73 3.24 -6.40 -11.04
C ILE A 73 4.35 -5.94 -10.09
N VAL A 74 5.53 -6.53 -10.16
CA VAL A 74 6.70 -6.14 -9.36
C VAL A 74 7.07 -4.69 -9.64
N TYR A 75 7.14 -4.29 -10.91
CA TYR A 75 7.40 -2.91 -11.30
C TYR A 75 6.39 -1.92 -10.69
N ALA A 76 5.09 -2.24 -10.77
CA ALA A 76 4.05 -1.40 -10.20
C ALA A 76 4.16 -1.29 -8.66
N CYS A 77 4.42 -2.40 -7.98
CA CYS A 77 4.64 -2.41 -6.53
C CYS A 77 5.87 -1.59 -6.12
N ASP A 78 6.96 -1.69 -6.86
CA ASP A 78 8.18 -0.92 -6.60
C ASP A 78 7.95 0.59 -6.76
N ARG A 79 7.09 1.04 -7.68
CA ARG A 79 6.69 2.45 -7.80
C ARG A 79 5.86 2.93 -6.61
N ILE A 80 4.95 2.08 -6.10
CA ILE A 80 4.21 2.39 -4.87
C ILE A 80 5.18 2.56 -3.71
N LEU A 81 6.12 1.64 -3.53
CA LEU A 81 7.11 1.67 -2.43
C LEU A 81 8.04 2.90 -2.47
N LYS A 82 8.24 3.49 -3.64
CA LYS A 82 8.98 4.75 -3.81
C LYS A 82 8.14 6.00 -3.48
N GLY A 83 6.85 5.85 -3.18
CA GLY A 83 5.94 6.97 -2.92
C GLY A 83 5.49 7.73 -4.16
N GLU A 84 5.72 7.20 -5.36
CA GLU A 84 5.37 7.87 -6.62
C GLU A 84 3.86 7.89 -6.90
N LEU A 85 3.08 7.06 -6.19
CA LEU A 85 1.67 6.79 -6.47
C LEU A 85 0.74 7.11 -5.29
N ASP A 86 1.20 7.82 -4.27
CA ASP A 86 0.48 8.05 -3.01
C ASP A 86 -0.89 8.71 -3.22
N GLU A 87 -1.03 9.56 -4.20
CA GLU A 87 -2.29 10.25 -4.52
C GLU A 87 -3.38 9.35 -5.12
N HIS A 88 -3.07 8.11 -5.46
CA HIS A 88 -4.00 7.13 -6.02
C HIS A 88 -4.68 6.24 -4.96
N PHE A 89 -4.49 6.55 -3.67
CA PHE A 89 -5.07 5.83 -2.53
C PHE A 89 -5.97 6.76 -1.71
N PRO A 90 -7.20 7.07 -2.22
CA PRO A 90 -8.05 8.10 -1.64
C PRO A 90 -8.95 7.62 -0.50
N LEU A 91 -8.97 6.32 -0.18
CA LEU A 91 -9.97 5.74 0.70
C LEU A 91 -9.79 6.18 2.15
N VAL A 92 -10.92 6.44 2.80
CA VAL A 92 -10.97 6.78 4.23
C VAL A 92 -10.94 5.51 5.10
N VAL A 93 -10.57 5.66 6.37
CA VAL A 93 -10.59 4.54 7.34
C VAL A 93 -12.02 4.11 7.68
N TRP A 94 -13.01 4.98 7.52
CA TRP A 94 -14.43 4.76 7.80
C TRP A 94 -15.13 4.06 6.61
N GLN A 95 -14.58 2.93 6.22
CA GLN A 95 -15.11 2.01 5.21
C GLN A 95 -15.53 0.69 5.88
N THR A 96 -15.79 -0.36 5.09
CA THR A 96 -16.08 -1.70 5.64
C THR A 96 -14.92 -2.22 6.48
N GLY A 97 -15.21 -2.83 7.64
CA GLY A 97 -14.19 -3.29 8.59
C GLY A 97 -13.33 -4.48 8.13
N SER A 98 -13.68 -5.10 6.99
CA SER A 98 -12.95 -6.26 6.43
C SER A 98 -11.64 -5.88 5.72
N GLY A 99 -11.44 -4.59 5.38
CA GLY A 99 -10.28 -4.12 4.61
C GLY A 99 -10.31 -4.48 3.13
N THR A 100 -11.38 -5.09 2.63
CA THR A 100 -11.52 -5.52 1.23
C THR A 100 -11.34 -4.35 0.26
N GLN A 101 -11.90 -3.18 0.58
CA GLN A 101 -11.83 -2.01 -0.30
C GLN A 101 -10.41 -1.46 -0.40
N SER A 102 -9.64 -1.45 0.69
CA SER A 102 -8.22 -1.09 0.67
C SER A 102 -7.40 -2.08 -0.16
N ASN A 103 -7.64 -3.38 0.00
CA ASN A 103 -7.01 -4.40 -0.82
C ASN A 103 -7.33 -4.22 -2.31
N MET A 104 -8.60 -3.94 -2.65
CA MET A 104 -8.99 -3.71 -4.05
C MET A 104 -8.42 -2.42 -4.60
N ASN A 105 -8.31 -1.36 -3.81
CA ASN A 105 -7.64 -0.12 -4.24
C ASN A 105 -6.19 -0.40 -4.68
N VAL A 106 -5.43 -1.15 -3.88
CA VAL A 106 -4.06 -1.54 -4.24
C VAL A 106 -4.06 -2.42 -5.50
N ASN A 107 -4.93 -3.42 -5.59
CA ASN A 107 -5.04 -4.28 -6.76
C ASN A 107 -5.32 -3.47 -8.05
N GLU A 108 -6.23 -2.51 -7.99
CA GLU A 108 -6.62 -1.69 -9.15
C GLU A 108 -5.47 -0.77 -9.59
N VAL A 109 -4.79 -0.10 -8.65
CA VAL A 109 -3.63 0.76 -8.97
C VAL A 109 -2.47 -0.07 -9.53
N VAL A 110 -2.15 -1.21 -8.92
CA VAL A 110 -1.12 -2.12 -9.42
C VAL A 110 -1.45 -2.61 -10.82
N SER A 111 -2.71 -3.04 -11.04
CA SER A 111 -3.16 -3.50 -12.35
C SER A 111 -3.05 -2.41 -13.42
N TYR A 112 -3.46 -1.19 -13.12
CA TYR A 112 -3.37 -0.06 -14.03
C TYR A 112 -1.92 0.20 -14.46
N VAL A 113 -1.02 0.36 -13.50
CA VAL A 113 0.40 0.64 -13.76
C VAL A 113 1.09 -0.53 -14.46
N ALA A 114 0.77 -1.77 -14.07
CA ALA A 114 1.30 -2.96 -14.71
C ALA A 114 0.85 -3.09 -16.18
N ASN A 115 -0.40 -2.75 -16.49
CA ASN A 115 -0.89 -2.74 -17.87
C ASN A 115 -0.21 -1.66 -18.73
N GLU A 116 0.06 -0.47 -18.18
CA GLU A 116 0.85 0.54 -18.89
C GLU A 116 2.29 0.05 -19.15
N TYR A 117 2.92 -0.59 -18.17
CA TYR A 117 4.23 -1.22 -18.33
C TYR A 117 4.23 -2.26 -19.45
N LEU A 118 3.24 -3.17 -19.50
CA LEU A 118 3.11 -4.18 -20.55
C LEU A 118 2.95 -3.56 -21.94
N LYS A 119 2.13 -2.51 -22.07
CA LYS A 119 1.97 -1.78 -23.35
C LYS A 119 3.29 -1.17 -23.82
N GLU A 120 4.04 -0.54 -22.92
CA GLU A 120 5.36 0.05 -23.25
C GLU A 120 6.37 -1.01 -23.72
N HIS A 121 6.22 -2.27 -23.25
CA HIS A 121 7.06 -3.40 -23.64
C HIS A 121 6.49 -4.22 -24.80
N ASN A 122 5.44 -3.74 -25.49
CA ASN A 122 4.77 -4.40 -26.60
C ASN A 122 4.29 -5.82 -26.27
N SER A 123 3.85 -6.04 -25.03
CA SER A 123 3.25 -7.31 -24.62
C SER A 123 1.74 -7.31 -24.91
N ASP A 124 1.23 -8.46 -25.36
CA ASP A 124 -0.22 -8.70 -25.55
C ASP A 124 -0.90 -9.17 -24.24
N GLU A 125 -0.14 -9.39 -23.18
CA GLU A 125 -0.66 -9.78 -21.87
C GLU A 125 -1.44 -8.65 -21.22
N MET A 126 -2.40 -9.01 -20.36
CA MET A 126 -3.21 -8.07 -19.60
C MET A 126 -3.28 -8.51 -18.14
N ILE A 127 -3.15 -7.56 -17.24
CA ILE A 127 -3.27 -7.77 -15.79
C ILE A 127 -4.68 -7.43 -15.34
N HIS A 128 -5.34 -8.39 -14.69
CA HIS A 128 -6.62 -8.17 -14.03
C HIS A 128 -6.42 -7.99 -12.51
N PRO A 129 -7.09 -6.99 -11.88
CA PRO A 129 -6.87 -6.68 -10.45
C PRO A 129 -7.14 -7.86 -9.53
N ASN A 130 -8.21 -8.61 -9.78
CA ASN A 130 -8.60 -9.73 -8.94
C ASN A 130 -7.92 -11.05 -9.34
N ASP A 131 -7.86 -11.35 -10.63
CA ASP A 131 -7.42 -12.67 -11.10
C ASP A 131 -5.89 -12.81 -11.15
N ASP A 132 -5.16 -11.71 -11.30
CA ASP A 132 -3.71 -11.70 -11.38
C ASP A 132 -3.06 -11.06 -10.13
N VAL A 133 -3.38 -9.82 -9.80
CA VAL A 133 -2.76 -9.12 -8.65
C VAL A 133 -3.19 -9.77 -7.32
N ASN A 134 -4.44 -10.18 -7.21
CA ASN A 134 -4.98 -10.83 -6.00
C ASN A 134 -4.93 -12.37 -6.06
N LYS A 135 -4.24 -12.95 -7.03
CA LYS A 135 -4.16 -14.40 -7.24
C LYS A 135 -3.70 -15.12 -5.96
N SER A 136 -4.45 -16.17 -5.58
CA SER A 136 -4.20 -17.00 -4.39
C SER A 136 -4.27 -16.26 -3.05
N GLN A 137 -4.99 -15.13 -2.99
CA GLN A 137 -5.06 -14.28 -1.80
C GLN A 137 -6.50 -14.01 -1.38
N SER A 138 -6.70 -13.85 -0.06
CA SER A 138 -7.95 -13.36 0.55
C SER A 138 -7.70 -12.01 1.21
N SER A 139 -8.62 -11.05 1.05
CA SER A 139 -8.53 -9.75 1.73
C SER A 139 -8.59 -9.87 3.24
N ASN A 140 -9.21 -10.92 3.78
CA ASN A 140 -9.25 -11.20 5.22
C ASN A 140 -7.88 -11.57 5.79
N ASP A 141 -6.95 -12.01 4.94
CA ASP A 141 -5.57 -12.28 5.27
C ASP A 141 -4.66 -11.11 4.89
N THR A 142 -4.79 -10.59 3.67
CA THR A 142 -3.87 -9.58 3.13
C THR A 142 -3.94 -8.25 3.86
N PHE A 143 -5.12 -7.82 4.31
CA PHE A 143 -5.27 -6.56 5.04
C PHE A 143 -4.56 -6.57 6.41
N PRO A 144 -4.84 -7.54 7.30
CA PRO A 144 -4.10 -7.60 8.56
C PRO A 144 -2.61 -7.86 8.37
N THR A 145 -2.22 -8.65 7.36
CA THR A 145 -0.80 -8.86 7.04
C THR A 145 -0.13 -7.53 6.62
N ALA A 146 -0.76 -6.75 5.76
CA ALA A 146 -0.24 -5.44 5.36
C ALA A 146 -0.09 -4.49 6.56
N MET A 147 -1.05 -4.49 7.49
CA MET A 147 -0.97 -3.72 8.74
C MET A 147 0.23 -4.15 9.60
N HIS A 148 0.45 -5.45 9.78
CA HIS A 148 1.59 -5.96 10.54
C HIS A 148 2.92 -5.62 9.88
N VAL A 149 3.03 -5.76 8.55
CA VAL A 149 4.23 -5.38 7.80
C VAL A 149 4.52 -3.89 7.95
N ALA A 150 3.49 -3.04 7.81
CA ALA A 150 3.61 -1.61 7.99
C ALA A 150 4.08 -1.24 9.41
N LEU A 151 3.44 -1.81 10.43
CA LEU A 151 3.79 -1.56 11.82
C LEU A 151 5.22 -2.00 12.14
N TYR A 152 5.60 -3.19 11.70
CA TYR A 152 6.97 -3.68 11.89
C TYR A 152 7.99 -2.75 11.27
N HIS A 153 7.76 -2.35 10.02
CA HIS A 153 8.65 -1.43 9.31
C HIS A 153 8.80 -0.08 10.02
N GLU A 154 7.69 0.52 10.48
CA GLU A 154 7.70 1.79 11.20
C GLU A 154 8.42 1.69 12.56
N VAL A 155 8.26 0.58 13.26
CA VAL A 155 8.98 0.33 14.53
C VAL A 155 10.49 0.21 14.29
N GLU A 156 10.90 -0.61 13.33
CA GLU A 156 12.31 -0.87 13.01
C GLU A 156 13.03 0.38 12.49
N THR A 157 12.38 1.12 11.59
CA THR A 157 13.06 2.20 10.85
C THR A 157 12.91 3.58 11.49
N LYS A 158 11.89 3.79 12.32
CA LYS A 158 11.63 5.10 12.93
C LYS A 158 11.62 5.07 14.46
N LEU A 159 10.81 4.21 15.07
CA LEU A 159 10.63 4.23 16.52
C LEU A 159 11.89 3.78 17.27
N GLU A 160 12.43 2.64 16.91
CA GLU A 160 13.62 2.09 17.58
C GLU A 160 14.84 3.02 17.46
N PRO A 161 15.19 3.55 16.27
CA PRO A 161 16.27 4.54 16.15
C PRO A 161 16.04 5.80 16.98
N ALA A 162 14.79 6.32 17.02
CA ALA A 162 14.44 7.49 17.82
C ALA A 162 14.63 7.25 19.32
N LEU A 163 14.19 6.09 19.82
CA LEU A 163 14.36 5.68 21.22
C LEU A 163 15.84 5.48 21.57
N LYS A 164 16.62 4.87 20.68
CA LYS A 164 18.08 4.72 20.86
C LYS A 164 18.78 6.07 20.94
N ASN A 165 18.38 7.02 20.07
CA ASN A 165 18.92 8.37 20.10
C ASN A 165 18.59 9.10 21.41
N LEU A 166 17.33 9.04 21.85
CA LEU A 166 16.90 9.64 23.13
C LEU A 166 17.67 9.03 24.30
N ARG A 167 17.77 7.70 24.38
CA ARG A 167 18.53 7.00 25.41
C ARG A 167 19.99 7.47 25.46
N ASN A 168 20.65 7.55 24.30
CA ASN A 168 22.04 7.95 24.21
C ASN A 168 22.24 9.40 24.67
N THR A 169 21.35 10.31 24.25
CA THR A 169 21.38 11.70 24.68
C THR A 169 21.22 11.83 26.20
N LEU A 170 20.27 11.08 26.79
CA LEU A 170 20.08 11.07 28.25
C LEU A 170 21.32 10.51 28.96
N LYS A 171 21.93 9.46 28.43
CA LYS A 171 23.16 8.88 28.99
C LYS A 171 24.34 9.87 28.94
N GLU A 172 24.50 10.55 27.83
CA GLU A 172 25.55 11.63 27.72
C GLU A 172 25.33 12.73 28.75
N LYS A 173 24.07 13.13 29.01
CA LYS A 173 23.76 14.12 30.03
C LYS A 173 23.97 13.58 31.43
N GLU A 174 23.62 12.35 31.73
CA GLU A 174 23.93 11.69 32.99
C GLU A 174 25.44 11.71 33.24
N ASP A 175 26.26 11.30 32.29
CA ASP A 175 27.69 11.26 32.40
C ASP A 175 28.29 12.67 32.55
N GLN A 176 27.78 13.68 31.83
CA GLN A 176 28.20 15.07 31.91
C GLN A 176 27.93 15.69 33.30
N TYR A 177 26.84 15.30 33.95
CA TYR A 177 26.37 15.93 35.18
C TYR A 177 26.50 15.03 36.41
N GLN A 178 27.30 13.96 36.37
CA GLN A 178 27.51 13.04 37.49
C GLN A 178 27.93 13.69 38.78
N SER A 179 28.66 14.83 38.68
CA SER A 179 29.16 15.58 39.85
C SER A 179 28.11 16.55 40.44
N ILE A 180 26.95 16.70 39.78
CA ILE A 180 25.91 17.62 40.24
C ILE A 180 24.93 16.86 41.12
N LEU A 181 24.93 17.17 42.41
CA LEU A 181 23.99 16.60 43.38
C LEU A 181 22.63 17.29 43.25
N SER A 182 21.58 16.50 43.14
CA SER A 182 20.19 16.97 43.22
C SER A 182 19.80 17.13 44.67
N LEU A 183 19.24 18.30 45.05
CA LEU A 183 18.70 18.52 46.37
C LEU A 183 17.47 17.71 46.72
N ILE A 184 16.89 17.03 45.72
CA ILE A 184 15.69 16.21 45.89
C ILE A 184 16.07 14.77 46.34
N HIS A 185 17.30 14.36 46.19
CA HIS A 185 17.75 12.98 46.47
C HIS A 185 18.78 12.92 47.62
N ILE A 186 18.80 13.92 48.49
CA ILE A 186 19.59 13.92 49.70
C ILE A 186 18.74 13.39 50.87
#